data_2be47b4e95dfb60eefeb3dbba15f1a34
#
_entry.id   2be47b4e95dfb60eefeb3dbba15f1a34
#
_cell.length_a   1.000
_cell.length_b   1.000
_cell.length_c   1.000
_cell.angle_alpha   90.00
_cell.angle_beta   90.00
_cell.angle_gamma   90.00
#
_symmetry.space_group_name_H-M   'P 1'
#
loop_
_entity.id
_entity.type
_entity.pdbx_description
1 polymer ?
#
loop_
_entity_poly.entity_id
_entity_poly.type
_entity_poly.pdbx_seq_one_letter_code
_entity_poly.pdbx_strand_id
1 'polypeptide(L)'
;VNLFSWCYFPARLAWRQLFHDRTKLSAAIAGVLFACVLVFMQLGFRDSLYASAVSAPTKLDGDLFLMHKQSEAMWRTVTFKRNELLRALAHPAVAEVAPLYLGLAPFKNIETQTKRTLMVYGFDPDAELFDVDSVRSRRHELRIKDTVMFDEFSRPEFGPMRELLEAGRTETEINDYKVRVIGLFRLGVSFASDGNVVTSDLNFMRIFPSRHPGDIDVGVIKLYPGASLEQVKTDLAQRLNEFVNIFTFTELLKYEKSYWANTAPIGFIFGFGMVMGLVVGLVIVYQILFTDIVNHRYEFATLKAMGYKQSYFVRLVFATAFFLAILGFIPGLVLS
;
A
#
# COMPACT_ATOMS: atom_id res chain seq x y z
N VAL A 1 48.54 -12.56 20.32
CA VAL A 1 47.51 -13.61 20.06
C VAL A 1 46.50 -12.98 19.12
N ASN A 2 46.52 -13.38 17.83
CA ASN A 2 45.73 -12.78 16.76
C ASN A 2 44.23 -12.96 17.04
N LEU A 3 43.46 -11.87 17.01
CA LEU A 3 41.98 -11.87 17.12
C LEU A 3 41.35 -12.84 16.10
N PHE A 4 41.94 -13.05 14.96
CA PHE A 4 41.52 -13.96 13.89
C PHE A 4 41.53 -15.45 14.29
N SER A 5 42.51 -15.88 15.05
CA SER A 5 42.58 -17.29 15.50
C SER A 5 41.56 -17.61 16.59
N TRP A 6 41.09 -16.60 17.29
CA TRP A 6 40.18 -16.71 18.43
C TRP A 6 38.69 -16.96 18.01
N CYS A 7 38.30 -16.53 16.83
CA CYS A 7 36.98 -16.80 16.25
C CYS A 7 36.95 -18.00 15.29
N TYR A 8 38.10 -18.32 14.66
CA TYR A 8 38.18 -19.32 13.59
C TYR A 8 37.94 -20.75 14.10
N PHE A 9 38.42 -21.10 15.27
CA PHE A 9 38.34 -22.47 15.80
C PHE A 9 36.92 -22.85 16.25
N PRO A 10 36.16 -22.02 16.99
CA PRO A 10 34.78 -22.30 17.33
C PRO A 10 33.87 -22.36 16.09
N ALA A 11 34.07 -21.47 15.13
CA ALA A 11 33.25 -21.42 13.90
C ALA A 11 33.47 -22.67 13.03
N ARG A 12 34.71 -23.18 12.91
CA ARG A 12 34.98 -24.41 12.17
C ARG A 12 34.39 -25.66 12.84
N LEU A 13 34.42 -25.70 14.17
CA LEU A 13 33.76 -26.79 14.90
C LEU A 13 32.24 -26.72 14.76
N ALA A 14 31.63 -25.55 14.92
CA ALA A 14 30.20 -25.34 14.71
C ALA A 14 29.76 -25.82 13.33
N TRP A 15 30.48 -25.43 12.29
CA TRP A 15 30.20 -25.86 10.92
C TRP A 15 30.21 -27.38 10.77
N ARG A 16 31.26 -28.05 11.29
CA ARG A 16 31.38 -29.51 11.22
C ARG A 16 30.31 -30.23 12.00
N GLN A 17 29.95 -29.74 13.19
CA GLN A 17 28.87 -30.32 14.00
C GLN A 17 27.52 -30.21 13.28
N LEU A 18 27.19 -29.04 12.70
CA LEU A 18 25.96 -28.83 11.95
C LEU A 18 25.81 -29.82 10.77
N PHE A 19 26.87 -30.06 10.02
CA PHE A 19 26.85 -30.94 8.84
C PHE A 19 27.00 -32.43 9.17
N HIS A 20 27.24 -32.80 10.43
CA HIS A 20 27.36 -34.19 10.84
C HIS A 20 26.02 -34.93 10.81
N ASP A 21 24.94 -34.28 11.28
CA ASP A 21 23.58 -34.83 11.26
C ASP A 21 22.70 -34.06 10.26
N ARG A 22 22.66 -34.57 9.03
CA ARG A 22 21.93 -33.94 7.93
C ARG A 22 20.42 -33.85 8.19
N THR A 23 19.84 -34.81 8.92
CA THR A 23 18.40 -34.83 9.23
C THR A 23 18.06 -33.70 10.20
N LYS A 24 18.85 -33.50 11.24
CA LYS A 24 18.65 -32.42 12.20
C LYS A 24 18.93 -31.06 11.53
N LEU A 25 19.97 -30.98 10.69
CA LEU A 25 20.28 -29.76 9.95
C LEU A 25 19.13 -29.36 9.02
N SER A 26 18.55 -30.31 8.26
CA SER A 26 17.42 -30.00 7.37
C SER A 26 16.18 -29.54 8.14
N ALA A 27 15.86 -30.17 9.26
CA ALA A 27 14.75 -29.75 10.13
C ALA A 27 15.00 -28.35 10.71
N ALA A 28 16.24 -28.05 11.11
CA ALA A 28 16.65 -26.76 11.62
C ALA A 28 16.53 -25.65 10.56
N ILE A 29 17.04 -25.91 9.36
CA ILE A 29 16.92 -25.00 8.21
C ILE A 29 15.46 -24.77 7.87
N ALA A 30 14.64 -25.82 7.81
CA ALA A 30 13.20 -25.72 7.52
C ALA A 30 12.48 -24.83 8.56
N GLY A 31 12.81 -24.95 9.84
CA GLY A 31 12.22 -24.11 10.90
C GLY A 31 12.59 -22.63 10.76
N VAL A 32 13.88 -22.32 10.53
CA VAL A 32 14.32 -20.94 10.33
C VAL A 32 13.74 -20.36 9.03
N LEU A 33 13.76 -21.15 7.95
CA LEU A 33 13.16 -20.79 6.67
C LEU A 33 11.67 -20.43 6.83
N PHE A 34 10.91 -21.27 7.52
CA PHE A 34 9.49 -21.03 7.78
C PHE A 34 9.26 -19.70 8.52
N ALA A 35 10.05 -19.43 9.57
CA ALA A 35 9.96 -18.17 10.29
C ALA A 35 10.30 -16.97 9.41
N CYS A 36 11.34 -17.06 8.55
CA CYS A 36 11.71 -16.03 7.60
C CYS A 36 10.59 -15.77 6.58
N VAL A 37 10.03 -16.83 5.99
CA VAL A 37 8.92 -16.71 5.03
C VAL A 37 7.72 -16.02 5.68
N LEU A 38 7.35 -16.39 6.91
CA LEU A 38 6.26 -15.72 7.64
C LEU A 38 6.51 -14.23 7.79
N VAL A 39 7.70 -13.82 8.23
CA VAL A 39 8.04 -12.40 8.42
C VAL A 39 8.03 -11.66 7.08
N PHE A 40 8.67 -12.20 6.05
CA PHE A 40 8.71 -11.56 4.73
C PHE A 40 7.34 -11.46 4.08
N MET A 41 6.51 -12.49 4.23
CA MET A 41 5.13 -12.47 3.75
C MET A 41 4.32 -11.35 4.40
N GLN A 42 4.45 -11.16 5.73
CA GLN A 42 3.80 -10.06 6.45
C GLN A 42 4.30 -8.69 5.98
N LEU A 43 5.61 -8.53 5.76
CA LEU A 43 6.19 -7.30 5.22
C LEU A 43 5.71 -7.02 3.79
N GLY A 44 5.70 -8.04 2.92
CA GLY A 44 5.23 -7.92 1.55
C GLY A 44 3.76 -7.51 1.46
N PHE A 45 2.89 -8.13 2.25
CA PHE A 45 1.48 -7.72 2.33
C PHE A 45 1.31 -6.29 2.82
N ARG A 46 2.04 -5.90 3.86
CA ARG A 46 2.00 -4.52 4.37
C ARG A 46 2.44 -3.51 3.32
N ASP A 47 3.54 -3.78 2.63
CA ASP A 47 4.08 -2.88 1.63
C ASP A 47 3.18 -2.80 0.38
N SER A 48 2.57 -3.93 -0.02
CA SER A 48 1.54 -3.98 -1.06
C SER A 48 0.28 -3.19 -0.67
N LEU A 49 -0.16 -3.28 0.59
CA LEU A 49 -1.24 -2.46 1.13
C LEU A 49 -0.95 -0.96 0.98
N TYR A 50 0.24 -0.53 1.41
CA TYR A 50 0.62 0.88 1.34
C TYR A 50 0.77 1.37 -0.10
N ALA A 51 1.26 0.52 -1.01
CA ALA A 51 1.33 0.85 -2.43
C ALA A 51 -0.08 1.02 -3.03
N SER A 52 -1.01 0.11 -2.70
CA SER A 52 -2.39 0.20 -3.19
C SER A 52 -3.16 1.39 -2.61
N ALA A 53 -2.87 1.76 -1.35
CA ALA A 53 -3.49 2.90 -0.69
C ALA A 53 -3.23 4.24 -1.40
N VAL A 54 -2.07 4.37 -2.02
CA VAL A 54 -1.66 5.60 -2.72
C VAL A 54 -1.82 5.52 -4.25
N SER A 55 -2.38 4.43 -4.79
CA SER A 55 -2.52 4.26 -6.24
C SER A 55 -3.32 5.39 -6.89
N ALA A 56 -4.47 5.77 -6.32
CA ALA A 56 -5.29 6.86 -6.82
C ALA A 56 -4.66 8.24 -6.62
N PRO A 57 -4.20 8.62 -5.41
CA PRO A 57 -3.50 9.89 -5.21
C PRO A 57 -2.30 10.10 -6.13
N THR A 58 -1.53 9.05 -6.44
CA THR A 58 -0.35 9.16 -7.31
C THR A 58 -0.69 9.46 -8.78
N LYS A 59 -1.95 9.34 -9.16
CA LYS A 59 -2.43 9.66 -10.52
C LYS A 59 -3.09 11.02 -10.61
N LEU A 60 -3.16 11.76 -9.51
CA LEU A 60 -3.64 13.13 -9.52
C LEU A 60 -2.51 14.08 -9.91
N ASP A 61 -2.83 15.00 -10.80
CA ASP A 61 -1.94 16.05 -11.28
C ASP A 61 -2.24 17.37 -10.54
N GLY A 62 -1.53 17.61 -9.46
CA GLY A 62 -1.69 18.79 -8.62
C GLY A 62 -0.51 18.98 -7.67
N ASP A 63 -0.28 20.24 -7.26
CA ASP A 63 0.80 20.63 -6.34
C ASP A 63 0.32 20.64 -4.89
N LEU A 64 -0.91 21.11 -4.65
CA LEU A 64 -1.55 21.17 -3.33
C LEU A 64 -2.93 20.54 -3.38
N PHE A 65 -3.32 19.90 -2.28
CA PHE A 65 -4.58 19.18 -2.13
C PHE A 65 -5.30 19.65 -0.88
N LEU A 66 -6.58 19.98 -1.05
CA LEU A 66 -7.47 20.38 0.03
C LEU A 66 -8.38 19.23 0.41
N MET A 67 -8.50 18.94 1.69
CA MET A 67 -9.46 17.99 2.23
C MET A 67 -10.04 18.51 3.54
N HIS A 68 -11.27 18.13 3.86
CA HIS A 68 -11.86 18.46 5.15
C HIS A 68 -11.04 17.83 6.30
N LYS A 69 -10.86 18.53 7.41
CA LYS A 69 -10.06 18.06 8.56
C LYS A 69 -10.53 16.72 9.15
N GLN A 70 -11.82 16.43 9.04
CA GLN A 70 -12.41 15.17 9.52
C GLN A 70 -12.34 14.04 8.48
N SER A 71 -11.84 14.30 7.27
CA SER A 71 -11.57 13.24 6.30
C SER A 71 -10.43 12.39 6.81
N GLU A 72 -10.61 11.08 6.85
CA GLU A 72 -9.59 10.15 7.35
C GLU A 72 -8.66 9.67 6.22
N ALA A 73 -9.19 9.59 5.01
CA ALA A 73 -8.49 9.21 3.79
C ALA A 73 -9.32 9.64 2.57
N MET A 74 -8.77 9.58 1.35
CA MET A 74 -9.49 9.94 0.13
C MET A 74 -10.72 9.05 -0.13
N TRP A 75 -10.71 7.80 0.30
CA TRP A 75 -11.89 6.95 0.15
C TRP A 75 -12.94 7.15 1.25
N ARG A 76 -12.59 7.86 2.32
CA ARG A 76 -13.44 8.17 3.48
C ARG A 76 -13.38 9.66 3.77
N THR A 77 -13.89 10.42 2.83
CA THR A 77 -13.92 11.88 2.89
C THR A 77 -15.16 12.40 3.62
N VAL A 78 -14.99 13.56 4.21
CA VAL A 78 -16.07 14.48 4.57
C VAL A 78 -16.02 15.61 3.55
N THR A 79 -17.16 15.97 2.99
CA THR A 79 -17.24 17.03 1.99
C THR A 79 -17.03 18.42 2.60
N PHE A 80 -16.54 19.33 1.80
CA PHE A 80 -16.46 20.75 2.14
C PHE A 80 -16.95 21.62 0.99
N LYS A 81 -17.18 22.90 1.26
CA LYS A 81 -17.76 23.80 0.26
C LYS A 81 -16.76 24.12 -0.85
N ARG A 82 -17.16 23.96 -2.10
CA ARG A 82 -16.39 24.33 -3.30
C ARG A 82 -15.88 25.78 -3.25
N ASN A 83 -16.60 26.68 -2.58
CA ASN A 83 -16.19 28.06 -2.41
C ASN A 83 -14.84 28.21 -1.69
N GLU A 84 -14.49 27.30 -0.79
CA GLU A 84 -13.17 27.31 -0.12
C GLU A 84 -12.05 27.04 -1.15
N LEU A 85 -12.27 26.10 -2.07
CA LEU A 85 -11.33 25.86 -3.16
C LEU A 85 -11.21 27.07 -4.07
N LEU A 86 -12.33 27.72 -4.44
CA LEU A 86 -12.33 28.90 -5.30
C LEU A 86 -11.61 30.11 -4.65
N ARG A 87 -11.61 30.23 -3.32
CA ARG A 87 -10.82 31.26 -2.61
C ARG A 87 -9.32 31.13 -2.84
N ALA A 88 -8.83 29.92 -3.14
CA ALA A 88 -7.42 29.72 -3.44
C ALA A 88 -6.98 30.44 -4.72
N LEU A 89 -7.88 30.65 -5.70
CA LEU A 89 -7.61 31.43 -6.93
C LEU A 89 -7.27 32.89 -6.66
N ALA A 90 -7.60 33.44 -5.48
CA ALA A 90 -7.19 34.80 -5.11
C ALA A 90 -5.69 34.90 -4.79
N HIS A 91 -4.97 33.81 -4.71
CA HIS A 91 -3.53 33.80 -4.50
C HIS A 91 -2.79 33.87 -5.83
N PRO A 92 -1.86 34.84 -6.03
CA PRO A 92 -1.24 35.13 -7.34
C PRO A 92 -0.40 33.96 -7.89
N ALA A 93 0.07 33.06 -7.04
CA ALA A 93 0.85 31.90 -7.46
C ALA A 93 -0.03 30.67 -7.85
N VAL A 94 -1.35 30.71 -7.66
CA VAL A 94 -2.28 29.65 -8.05
C VAL A 94 -2.64 29.80 -9.51
N ALA A 95 -2.33 28.80 -10.31
CA ALA A 95 -2.64 28.78 -11.74
C ALA A 95 -4.05 28.24 -12.03
N GLU A 96 -4.42 27.15 -11.35
CA GLU A 96 -5.68 26.43 -11.58
C GLU A 96 -6.16 25.77 -10.30
N VAL A 97 -7.48 25.60 -10.17
CA VAL A 97 -8.10 24.80 -9.13
C VAL A 97 -9.13 23.88 -9.73
N ALA A 98 -9.16 22.61 -9.31
CA ALA A 98 -10.09 21.63 -9.81
C ALA A 98 -10.79 20.90 -8.65
N PRO A 99 -12.13 20.84 -8.63
CA PRO A 99 -12.88 20.01 -7.68
C PRO A 99 -12.82 18.56 -8.08
N LEU A 100 -12.62 17.66 -7.10
CA LEU A 100 -12.74 16.23 -7.27
C LEU A 100 -13.86 15.71 -6.37
N TYR A 101 -14.77 14.95 -6.95
CA TYR A 101 -15.89 14.29 -6.29
C TYR A 101 -15.58 12.80 -6.18
N LEU A 102 -15.79 12.22 -5.02
CA LEU A 102 -15.53 10.82 -4.72
C LEU A 102 -16.79 10.14 -4.19
N GLY A 103 -17.07 8.93 -4.65
CA GLY A 103 -18.23 8.17 -4.16
C GLY A 103 -18.09 6.69 -4.44
N LEU A 104 -18.47 5.87 -3.45
CA LEU A 104 -18.59 4.43 -3.63
C LEU A 104 -19.99 4.11 -4.14
N ALA A 105 -20.08 3.32 -5.21
CA ALA A 105 -21.36 2.92 -5.80
C ALA A 105 -21.34 1.48 -6.28
N PRO A 106 -22.49 0.77 -6.23
CA PRO A 106 -22.62 -0.52 -6.85
C PRO A 106 -22.63 -0.39 -8.38
N PHE A 107 -21.71 -1.08 -9.03
CA PHE A 107 -21.64 -1.29 -10.47
C PHE A 107 -22.27 -2.63 -10.81
N LYS A 108 -23.09 -2.67 -11.83
CA LYS A 108 -23.78 -3.86 -12.30
C LYS A 108 -23.00 -4.51 -13.44
N ASN A 109 -22.51 -5.73 -13.23
CA ASN A 109 -21.83 -6.48 -14.28
C ASN A 109 -22.74 -6.71 -15.48
N ILE A 110 -22.27 -6.41 -16.68
CA ILE A 110 -23.06 -6.46 -17.93
C ILE A 110 -23.56 -7.87 -18.24
N GLU A 111 -22.75 -8.90 -17.92
CA GLU A 111 -23.07 -10.29 -18.25
C GLU A 111 -23.86 -10.99 -17.11
N THR A 112 -23.29 -10.97 -15.92
CA THR A 112 -23.85 -11.72 -14.78
C THR A 112 -24.93 -10.97 -14.03
N GLN A 113 -25.11 -9.68 -14.29
CA GLN A 113 -26.05 -8.78 -13.61
C GLN A 113 -25.80 -8.64 -12.10
N THR A 114 -24.68 -9.18 -11.60
CA THR A 114 -24.28 -9.03 -10.19
C THR A 114 -23.79 -7.61 -9.92
N LYS A 115 -24.04 -7.13 -8.71
CA LYS A 115 -23.61 -5.79 -8.28
C LYS A 115 -22.36 -5.90 -7.40
N ARG A 116 -21.36 -5.06 -7.67
CA ARG A 116 -20.13 -4.94 -6.88
C ARG A 116 -19.74 -3.47 -6.73
N THR A 117 -19.31 -3.10 -5.54
CA THR A 117 -18.96 -1.71 -5.24
C THR A 117 -17.64 -1.32 -5.90
N LEU A 118 -17.63 -0.14 -6.54
CA LEU A 118 -16.44 0.51 -7.07
C LEU A 118 -16.39 1.98 -6.67
N MET A 119 -15.23 2.59 -6.84
CA MET A 119 -15.01 4.02 -6.63
C MET A 119 -15.33 4.80 -7.91
N VAL A 120 -16.15 5.83 -7.78
CA VAL A 120 -16.45 6.77 -8.85
C VAL A 120 -15.74 8.10 -8.58
N TYR A 121 -14.95 8.54 -9.55
CA TYR A 121 -14.26 9.83 -9.55
C TYR A 121 -14.97 10.77 -10.51
N GLY A 122 -15.56 11.85 -9.99
CA GLY A 122 -16.17 12.91 -10.78
C GLY A 122 -15.29 14.16 -10.81
N PHE A 123 -15.05 14.71 -11.97
CA PHE A 123 -14.21 15.92 -12.13
C PHE A 123 -14.67 16.76 -13.32
N ASP A 124 -14.23 18.01 -13.37
CA ASP A 124 -14.48 18.87 -14.53
C ASP A 124 -13.60 18.42 -15.70
N PRO A 125 -14.18 17.96 -16.84
CA PRO A 125 -13.41 17.52 -18.00
C PRO A 125 -12.51 18.59 -18.64
N ASP A 126 -12.66 19.86 -18.29
CA ASP A 126 -11.76 20.92 -18.74
C ASP A 126 -10.46 20.94 -17.93
N ALA A 127 -10.50 20.48 -16.68
CA ALA A 127 -9.33 20.39 -15.82
C ALA A 127 -8.45 19.17 -16.18
N GLU A 128 -7.14 19.36 -16.19
CA GLU A 128 -6.18 18.26 -16.32
C GLU A 128 -5.88 17.68 -14.94
N LEU A 129 -6.84 16.93 -14.39
CA LEU A 129 -6.77 16.43 -13.04
C LEU A 129 -6.03 15.10 -12.89
N PHE A 130 -6.05 14.25 -13.93
CA PHE A 130 -5.45 12.92 -13.88
C PHE A 130 -4.23 12.84 -14.80
N ASP A 131 -3.10 12.40 -14.23
CA ASP A 131 -1.90 12.03 -14.97
C ASP A 131 -2.02 10.58 -15.48
N VAL A 132 -3.01 10.37 -16.37
CA VAL A 132 -3.29 9.10 -17.04
C VAL A 132 -3.63 9.43 -18.49
N ASP A 133 -2.77 9.05 -19.43
CA ASP A 133 -2.87 9.42 -20.85
C ASP A 133 -4.23 9.08 -21.48
N SER A 134 -4.78 7.91 -21.15
CA SER A 134 -6.10 7.50 -21.65
C SER A 134 -7.24 8.36 -21.13
N VAL A 135 -7.16 8.87 -19.90
CA VAL A 135 -8.15 9.80 -19.35
C VAL A 135 -7.92 11.18 -19.97
N ARG A 136 -6.67 11.66 -20.01
CA ARG A 136 -6.29 12.97 -20.55
C ARG A 136 -6.74 13.14 -22.01
N SER A 137 -6.52 12.12 -22.84
CA SER A 137 -6.88 12.18 -24.27
C SER A 137 -8.39 12.15 -24.54
N ARG A 138 -9.17 11.52 -23.66
CA ARG A 138 -10.62 11.32 -23.87
C ARG A 138 -11.49 12.06 -22.86
N ARG A 139 -10.93 12.91 -21.98
CA ARG A 139 -11.68 13.61 -20.93
C ARG A 139 -12.88 14.39 -21.45
N HIS A 140 -12.74 15.02 -22.62
CA HIS A 140 -13.83 15.79 -23.23
C HIS A 140 -15.03 14.94 -23.65
N GLU A 141 -14.84 13.65 -23.92
CA GLU A 141 -15.94 12.72 -24.21
C GLU A 141 -16.80 12.47 -22.98
N LEU A 142 -16.25 12.65 -21.76
CA LEU A 142 -17.00 12.55 -20.51
C LEU A 142 -18.03 13.66 -20.29
N ARG A 143 -18.02 14.73 -21.11
CA ARG A 143 -19.09 15.72 -21.14
C ARG A 143 -20.39 15.17 -21.71
N ILE A 144 -20.28 14.10 -22.50
CA ILE A 144 -21.49 13.43 -23.02
C ILE A 144 -22.26 12.85 -21.83
N LYS A 145 -23.56 13.05 -21.89
CA LYS A 145 -24.47 12.57 -20.83
C LYS A 145 -24.31 11.06 -20.61
N ASP A 146 -24.24 10.67 -19.34
CA ASP A 146 -24.26 9.29 -18.87
C ASP A 146 -23.06 8.45 -19.36
N THR A 147 -21.92 9.11 -19.64
CA THR A 147 -20.68 8.43 -20.05
C THR A 147 -19.69 8.29 -18.91
N VAL A 148 -18.98 7.17 -18.90
CA VAL A 148 -17.94 6.86 -17.93
C VAL A 148 -16.78 6.16 -18.62
N MET A 149 -15.55 6.27 -18.08
CA MET A 149 -14.43 5.38 -18.41
C MET A 149 -14.22 4.41 -17.26
N PHE A 150 -13.89 3.16 -17.59
CA PHE A 150 -13.73 2.07 -16.64
C PHE A 150 -12.26 1.70 -16.47
N ASP A 151 -11.84 1.38 -15.23
CA ASP A 151 -10.47 0.96 -14.94
C ASP A 151 -10.26 -0.51 -15.35
N GLU A 152 -9.39 -0.71 -16.34
CA GLU A 152 -9.03 -2.03 -16.87
C GLU A 152 -8.44 -2.96 -15.81
N PHE A 153 -7.80 -2.40 -14.77
CA PHE A 153 -7.20 -3.15 -13.68
C PHE A 153 -8.14 -3.39 -12.50
N SER A 154 -9.44 -3.11 -12.68
CA SER A 154 -10.47 -3.55 -11.74
C SER A 154 -10.51 -5.08 -11.64
N ARG A 155 -11.09 -5.58 -10.55
CA ARG A 155 -11.20 -7.04 -10.36
C ARG A 155 -11.99 -7.71 -11.47
N PRO A 156 -11.63 -8.97 -11.85
CA PRO A 156 -12.27 -9.71 -12.94
C PRO A 156 -13.78 -9.91 -12.77
N GLU A 157 -14.28 -9.84 -11.54
CA GLU A 157 -15.71 -10.00 -11.23
C GLU A 157 -16.60 -8.89 -11.78
N PHE A 158 -16.02 -7.76 -12.23
CA PHE A 158 -16.76 -6.74 -12.97
C PHE A 158 -17.06 -7.13 -14.42
N GLY A 159 -16.43 -8.19 -14.93
CA GLY A 159 -16.55 -8.72 -16.28
C GLY A 159 -15.41 -8.32 -17.20
N PRO A 160 -15.33 -8.94 -18.38
CA PRO A 160 -14.26 -8.70 -19.36
C PRO A 160 -14.53 -7.39 -20.13
N MET A 161 -14.36 -6.26 -19.46
CA MET A 161 -14.77 -4.94 -19.97
C MET A 161 -14.13 -4.56 -21.31
N ARG A 162 -12.90 -5.02 -21.58
CA ARG A 162 -12.22 -4.80 -22.88
C ARG A 162 -12.99 -5.50 -24.02
N GLU A 163 -13.29 -6.77 -23.84
CA GLU A 163 -14.01 -7.58 -24.82
C GLU A 163 -15.45 -7.08 -25.03
N LEU A 164 -16.11 -6.67 -23.94
CA LEU A 164 -17.45 -6.09 -23.98
C LEU A 164 -17.47 -4.76 -24.75
N LEU A 165 -16.47 -3.90 -24.56
CA LEU A 165 -16.33 -2.67 -25.33
C LEU A 165 -16.10 -2.95 -26.83
N GLU A 166 -15.22 -3.87 -27.16
CA GLU A 166 -14.95 -4.28 -28.56
C GLU A 166 -16.19 -4.89 -29.23
N ALA A 167 -17.03 -5.59 -28.46
CA ALA A 167 -18.32 -6.12 -28.91
C ALA A 167 -19.45 -5.08 -28.96
N GLY A 168 -19.19 -3.82 -28.61
CA GLY A 168 -20.20 -2.75 -28.56
C GLY A 168 -21.17 -2.85 -27.38
N ARG A 169 -20.93 -3.74 -26.42
CA ARG A 169 -21.75 -3.93 -25.22
C ARG A 169 -21.25 -3.00 -24.10
N THR A 170 -21.70 -1.77 -24.14
CA THR A 170 -21.14 -0.68 -23.32
C THR A 170 -22.09 -0.15 -22.23
N GLU A 171 -23.36 -0.57 -22.23
CA GLU A 171 -24.35 -0.08 -21.30
C GLU A 171 -24.39 -0.91 -20.01
N THR A 172 -24.40 -0.22 -18.87
CA THR A 172 -24.51 -0.82 -17.54
C THR A 172 -25.20 0.15 -16.58
N GLU A 173 -25.21 -0.19 -15.30
CA GLU A 173 -25.75 0.64 -14.23
C GLU A 173 -24.71 0.87 -13.13
N ILE A 174 -24.63 2.12 -12.67
CA ILE A 174 -23.88 2.51 -11.47
C ILE A 174 -24.87 3.19 -10.53
N ASN A 175 -25.02 2.70 -9.30
CA ASN A 175 -26.00 3.21 -8.33
C ASN A 175 -27.44 3.24 -8.90
N ASP A 176 -27.81 2.17 -9.62
CA ASP A 176 -29.09 2.02 -10.32
C ASP A 176 -29.35 3.07 -11.42
N TYR A 177 -28.34 3.84 -11.79
CA TYR A 177 -28.38 4.81 -12.86
C TYR A 177 -27.69 4.26 -14.11
N LYS A 178 -28.36 4.33 -15.27
CA LYS A 178 -27.80 3.84 -16.54
C LYS A 178 -26.63 4.69 -17.00
N VAL A 179 -25.52 4.04 -17.31
CA VAL A 179 -24.32 4.66 -17.84
C VAL A 179 -23.78 3.88 -19.03
N ARG A 180 -23.01 4.55 -19.87
CA ARG A 180 -22.29 3.95 -20.98
C ARG A 180 -20.78 4.05 -20.77
N VAL A 181 -20.10 2.93 -20.79
CA VAL A 181 -18.64 2.86 -20.73
C VAL A 181 -18.10 3.23 -22.12
N ILE A 182 -17.35 4.32 -22.21
CA ILE A 182 -16.81 4.84 -23.47
C ILE A 182 -15.34 4.46 -23.70
N GLY A 183 -14.63 4.03 -22.67
CA GLY A 183 -13.22 3.66 -22.77
C GLY A 183 -12.66 3.07 -21.50
N LEU A 184 -11.40 2.66 -21.59
CA LEU A 184 -10.65 2.09 -20.49
C LEU A 184 -9.51 3.02 -20.06
N PHE A 185 -9.18 2.98 -18.78
CA PHE A 185 -7.97 3.60 -18.22
C PHE A 185 -7.29 2.63 -17.26
N ARG A 186 -6.14 2.99 -16.70
CA ARG A 186 -5.37 2.12 -15.80
C ARG A 186 -5.04 2.83 -14.51
N LEU A 187 -5.70 2.41 -13.44
CA LEU A 187 -5.47 2.91 -12.09
C LEU A 187 -5.10 1.75 -11.15
N GLY A 188 -5.88 0.70 -11.16
CA GLY A 188 -5.72 -0.48 -10.34
C GLY A 188 -6.58 -0.48 -9.08
N VAL A 189 -6.78 -1.68 -8.55
CA VAL A 189 -7.56 -1.91 -7.32
C VAL A 189 -6.83 -1.37 -6.09
N SER A 190 -7.62 -1.05 -5.07
CA SER A 190 -7.12 -0.70 -3.75
C SER A 190 -7.86 -1.50 -2.67
N PHE A 191 -7.41 -1.42 -1.44
CA PHE A 191 -8.17 -1.99 -0.31
C PHE A 191 -9.50 -1.27 -0.06
N ALA A 192 -9.64 -0.06 -0.56
CA ALA A 192 -10.86 0.72 -0.44
C ALA A 192 -11.89 0.38 -1.52
N SER A 193 -11.43 -0.08 -2.69
CA SER A 193 -12.30 -0.33 -3.84
C SER A 193 -11.75 -1.46 -4.74
N ASP A 194 -12.65 -2.34 -5.13
CA ASP A 194 -12.36 -3.43 -6.07
C ASP A 194 -12.26 -2.98 -7.54
N GLY A 195 -12.64 -1.74 -7.84
CA GLY A 195 -12.59 -1.17 -9.17
C GLY A 195 -12.84 0.33 -9.16
N ASN A 196 -12.56 0.98 -10.27
CA ASN A 196 -12.63 2.42 -10.40
C ASN A 196 -13.32 2.84 -11.70
N VAL A 197 -14.00 3.97 -11.63
CA VAL A 197 -14.62 4.64 -12.78
C VAL A 197 -14.32 6.13 -12.69
N VAL A 198 -14.01 6.75 -13.83
CA VAL A 198 -13.92 8.20 -13.95
C VAL A 198 -15.05 8.73 -14.82
N THR A 199 -15.60 9.88 -14.45
CA THR A 199 -16.69 10.54 -15.18
C THR A 199 -16.63 12.08 -14.98
N SER A 200 -17.50 12.82 -15.68
CA SER A 200 -17.61 14.24 -15.42
C SER A 200 -18.31 14.52 -14.08
N ASP A 201 -18.10 15.72 -13.55
CA ASP A 201 -18.81 16.23 -12.37
C ASP A 201 -20.34 16.19 -12.56
N LEU A 202 -20.84 16.54 -13.74
CA LEU A 202 -22.26 16.50 -14.07
C LEU A 202 -22.82 15.08 -14.11
N ASN A 203 -22.09 14.12 -14.66
CA ASN A 203 -22.49 12.72 -14.66
C ASN A 203 -22.39 12.11 -13.25
N PHE A 204 -21.38 12.53 -12.46
CA PHE A 204 -21.28 12.16 -11.06
C PHE A 204 -22.53 12.56 -10.26
N MET A 205 -23.03 13.79 -10.43
CA MET A 205 -24.24 14.25 -9.76
C MET A 205 -25.50 13.47 -10.17
N ARG A 206 -25.54 12.90 -11.38
CA ARG A 206 -26.62 12.02 -11.80
C ARG A 206 -26.55 10.64 -11.16
N ILE A 207 -25.32 10.11 -11.02
CA ILE A 207 -25.07 8.84 -10.33
C ILE A 207 -25.35 8.96 -8.83
N PHE A 208 -25.09 10.15 -8.25
CA PHE A 208 -25.28 10.44 -6.84
C PHE A 208 -26.26 11.60 -6.64
N PRO A 209 -27.56 11.41 -6.83
CA PRO A 209 -28.55 12.50 -6.80
C PRO A 209 -28.71 13.17 -5.43
N SER A 210 -28.27 12.53 -4.35
CA SER A 210 -28.24 13.11 -3.00
C SER A 210 -27.07 14.07 -2.77
N ARG A 211 -26.09 14.12 -3.68
CA ARG A 211 -24.92 15.00 -3.58
C ARG A 211 -25.23 16.39 -4.11
N HIS A 212 -24.69 17.39 -3.46
CA HIS A 212 -24.83 18.78 -3.89
C HIS A 212 -23.57 19.22 -4.68
N PRO A 213 -23.70 19.85 -5.87
CA PRO A 213 -22.54 20.26 -6.68
C PRO A 213 -21.56 21.22 -5.98
N GLY A 214 -22.05 21.93 -4.96
CA GLY A 214 -21.23 22.81 -4.12
C GLY A 214 -20.43 22.09 -3.03
N ASP A 215 -20.61 20.78 -2.84
CA ASP A 215 -19.92 20.00 -1.82
C ASP A 215 -18.94 19.05 -2.49
N ILE A 216 -17.65 19.33 -2.35
CA ILE A 216 -16.54 18.59 -2.96
C ILE A 216 -15.81 17.72 -1.91
N ASP A 217 -15.15 16.68 -2.37
CA ASP A 217 -14.40 15.76 -1.50
C ASP A 217 -12.94 16.16 -1.40
N VAL A 218 -12.32 16.52 -2.53
CA VAL A 218 -10.94 16.97 -2.61
C VAL A 218 -10.87 18.19 -3.52
N GLY A 219 -10.11 19.19 -3.12
CA GLY A 219 -9.74 20.30 -3.98
C GLY A 219 -8.31 20.12 -4.46
N VAL A 220 -8.09 20.19 -5.76
CA VAL A 220 -6.75 20.11 -6.35
C VAL A 220 -6.33 21.48 -6.82
N ILE A 221 -5.12 21.88 -6.50
CA ILE A 221 -4.55 23.19 -6.84
C ILE A 221 -3.27 22.98 -7.62
N LYS A 222 -3.15 23.63 -8.76
CA LYS A 222 -1.91 23.76 -9.53
C LYS A 222 -1.33 25.15 -9.35
N LEU A 223 -0.03 25.23 -9.23
CA LEU A 223 0.72 26.46 -9.07
C LEU A 223 1.40 26.86 -10.39
N TYR A 224 1.67 28.16 -10.56
CA TYR A 224 2.54 28.58 -11.64
C TYR A 224 3.96 28.05 -11.44
N PRO A 225 4.68 27.71 -12.54
CA PRO A 225 6.06 27.26 -12.46
C PRO A 225 6.96 28.22 -11.69
N GLY A 226 7.75 27.70 -10.75
CA GLY A 226 8.67 28.50 -9.93
C GLY A 226 8.07 29.04 -8.63
N ALA A 227 6.79 28.79 -8.35
CA ALA A 227 6.19 29.16 -7.07
C ALA A 227 6.75 28.31 -5.92
N SER A 228 6.97 28.93 -4.76
CA SER A 228 7.40 28.22 -3.56
C SER A 228 6.21 27.50 -2.92
N LEU A 229 6.18 26.18 -3.02
CA LEU A 229 5.09 25.32 -2.53
C LEU A 229 4.77 25.55 -1.05
N GLU A 230 5.80 25.62 -0.19
CA GLU A 230 5.62 25.80 1.25
C GLU A 230 5.12 27.20 1.62
N GLN A 231 5.55 28.23 0.89
CA GLN A 231 5.05 29.59 1.10
C GLN A 231 3.58 29.69 0.72
N VAL A 232 3.21 29.22 -0.48
CA VAL A 232 1.82 29.23 -0.95
C VAL A 232 0.92 28.43 -0.01
N LYS A 233 1.36 27.27 0.44
CA LYS A 233 0.63 26.47 1.43
C LYS A 233 0.39 27.23 2.73
N THR A 234 1.42 27.91 3.26
CA THR A 234 1.31 28.71 4.49
C THR A 234 0.34 29.88 4.31
N ASP A 235 0.44 30.60 3.19
CA ASP A 235 -0.43 31.74 2.88
C ASP A 235 -1.90 31.31 2.69
N LEU A 236 -2.12 30.18 2.01
CA LEU A 236 -3.46 29.61 1.85
C LEU A 236 -4.03 29.12 3.18
N ALA A 237 -3.22 28.53 4.07
CA ALA A 237 -3.67 28.10 5.38
C ALA A 237 -4.18 29.25 6.26
N GLN A 238 -3.70 30.48 6.05
CA GLN A 238 -4.19 31.66 6.74
C GLN A 238 -5.49 32.25 6.13
N ARG A 239 -5.75 31.97 4.85
CA ARG A 239 -6.87 32.53 4.08
C ARG A 239 -8.09 31.61 4.01
N LEU A 240 -7.86 30.30 4.03
CA LEU A 240 -8.93 29.31 3.94
C LEU A 240 -9.53 29.02 5.32
N ASN A 241 -10.70 28.40 5.29
CA ASN A 241 -11.40 28.02 6.52
C ASN A 241 -10.59 27.03 7.32
N GLU A 242 -10.62 27.17 8.66
CA GLU A 242 -9.95 26.25 9.59
C GLU A 242 -10.40 24.78 9.49
N PHE A 243 -11.54 24.50 8.85
CA PHE A 243 -12.04 23.14 8.63
C PHE A 243 -11.40 22.41 7.46
N VAL A 244 -10.49 23.05 6.71
CA VAL A 244 -9.80 22.46 5.57
C VAL A 244 -8.32 22.29 5.88
N ASN A 245 -7.80 21.10 5.60
CA ASN A 245 -6.36 20.83 5.59
C ASN A 245 -5.81 21.00 4.19
N ILE A 246 -4.58 21.51 4.11
CA ILE A 246 -3.83 21.65 2.87
C ILE A 246 -2.63 20.72 2.92
N PHE A 247 -2.54 19.85 1.94
CA PHE A 247 -1.46 18.87 1.80
C PHE A 247 -0.64 19.17 0.55
N THR A 248 0.67 19.06 0.64
CA THR A 248 1.51 18.85 -0.54
C THR A 248 1.29 17.42 -1.05
N PHE A 249 1.72 17.14 -2.27
CA PHE A 249 1.62 15.79 -2.82
C PHE A 249 2.26 14.72 -1.91
N THR A 250 3.46 14.99 -1.41
CA THR A 250 4.17 14.08 -0.49
C THR A 250 3.42 13.88 0.84
N GLU A 251 2.85 14.95 1.37
CA GLU A 251 2.07 14.89 2.61
C GLU A 251 0.76 14.12 2.42
N LEU A 252 0.09 14.29 1.28
CA LEU A 252 -1.11 13.53 0.94
C LEU A 252 -0.82 12.02 0.92
N LEU A 253 0.26 11.61 0.23
CA LEU A 253 0.66 10.21 0.20
C LEU A 253 1.02 9.66 1.58
N LYS A 254 1.67 10.48 2.42
CA LYS A 254 1.97 10.10 3.80
C LYS A 254 0.70 10.00 4.64
N TYR A 255 -0.26 10.90 4.44
CA TYR A 255 -1.55 10.90 5.11
C TYR A 255 -2.34 9.63 4.79
N GLU A 256 -2.47 9.28 3.51
CA GLU A 256 -3.11 8.05 3.06
C GLU A 256 -2.48 6.79 3.69
N LYS A 257 -1.14 6.70 3.64
CA LYS A 257 -0.42 5.58 4.28
C LYS A 257 -0.63 5.52 5.79
N SER A 258 -0.68 6.68 6.46
CA SER A 258 -0.85 6.74 7.91
C SER A 258 -2.21 6.25 8.37
N TYR A 259 -3.26 6.45 7.59
CA TYR A 259 -4.58 5.90 7.85
C TYR A 259 -4.54 4.37 7.95
N TRP A 260 -3.94 3.71 6.96
CA TRP A 260 -3.84 2.24 6.92
C TRP A 260 -2.89 1.68 7.98
N ALA A 261 -1.86 2.45 8.36
CA ALA A 261 -0.91 2.05 9.40
C ALA A 261 -1.47 2.16 10.81
N ASN A 262 -2.22 3.22 11.11
CA ASN A 262 -2.55 3.61 12.48
C ASN A 262 -4.06 3.56 12.79
N THR A 263 -4.91 3.83 11.81
CA THR A 263 -6.36 3.94 12.02
C THR A 263 -7.08 2.67 11.61
N ALA A 264 -6.67 2.06 10.51
CA ALA A 264 -7.26 0.82 10.05
C ALA A 264 -6.74 -0.38 10.87
N PRO A 265 -7.62 -1.34 11.26
CA PRO A 265 -7.21 -2.56 11.99
C PRO A 265 -6.15 -3.38 11.25
N ILE A 266 -6.07 -3.24 9.94
CA ILE A 266 -5.20 -4.00 9.05
C ILE A 266 -3.71 -3.74 9.36
N GLY A 267 -3.31 -2.49 9.63
CA GLY A 267 -1.95 -2.14 10.01
C GLY A 267 -1.50 -2.86 11.30
N PHE A 268 -2.39 -2.93 12.29
CA PHE A 268 -2.16 -3.69 13.52
C PHE A 268 -1.99 -5.19 13.25
N ILE A 269 -2.85 -5.78 12.41
CA ILE A 269 -2.81 -7.23 12.09
C ILE A 269 -1.47 -7.60 11.47
N PHE A 270 -0.97 -6.85 10.50
CA PHE A 270 0.33 -7.13 9.89
C PHE A 270 1.49 -6.89 10.85
N GLY A 271 1.44 -5.83 11.67
CA GLY A 271 2.43 -5.57 12.69
C GLY A 271 2.51 -6.69 13.74
N PHE A 272 1.36 -7.14 14.22
CA PHE A 272 1.26 -8.26 15.15
C PHE A 272 1.77 -9.57 14.52
N GLY A 273 1.38 -9.88 13.27
CA GLY A 273 1.85 -11.04 12.53
C GLY A 273 3.38 -11.07 12.39
N MET A 274 4.00 -9.92 12.12
CA MET A 274 5.45 -9.80 12.05
C MET A 274 6.13 -10.10 13.41
N VAL A 275 5.61 -9.54 14.51
CA VAL A 275 6.12 -9.81 15.86
C VAL A 275 5.99 -11.29 16.22
N MET A 276 4.84 -11.90 15.92
CA MET A 276 4.62 -13.33 16.16
C MET A 276 5.54 -14.20 15.31
N GLY A 277 5.78 -13.87 14.05
CA GLY A 277 6.75 -14.56 13.20
C GLY A 277 8.16 -14.52 13.78
N LEU A 278 8.59 -13.37 14.31
CA LEU A 278 9.88 -13.21 14.98
C LEU A 278 9.97 -14.04 16.26
N VAL A 279 8.92 -14.05 17.10
CA VAL A 279 8.85 -14.87 18.33
C VAL A 279 8.93 -16.34 17.99
N VAL A 280 8.17 -16.81 17.02
CA VAL A 280 8.21 -18.22 16.55
C VAL A 280 9.61 -18.58 16.07
N GLY A 281 10.23 -17.73 15.25
CA GLY A 281 11.60 -17.95 14.79
C GLY A 281 12.62 -18.04 15.94
N LEU A 282 12.51 -17.17 16.93
CA LEU A 282 13.36 -17.18 18.11
C LEU A 282 13.19 -18.46 18.93
N VAL A 283 11.95 -18.91 19.14
CA VAL A 283 11.65 -20.15 19.88
C VAL A 283 12.20 -21.38 19.13
N ILE A 284 12.05 -21.43 17.81
CA ILE A 284 12.59 -22.53 16.99
C ILE A 284 14.11 -22.58 17.09
N VAL A 285 14.79 -21.45 16.90
CA VAL A 285 16.26 -21.38 17.01
C VAL A 285 16.73 -21.78 18.42
N TYR A 286 16.05 -21.26 19.46
CA TYR A 286 16.35 -21.63 20.84
C TYR A 286 16.23 -23.15 21.05
N GLN A 287 15.13 -23.76 20.60
CA GLN A 287 14.91 -25.19 20.78
C GLN A 287 15.95 -26.06 20.06
N ILE A 288 16.36 -25.64 18.87
CA ILE A 288 17.41 -26.31 18.09
C ILE A 288 18.74 -26.26 18.84
N LEU A 289 19.16 -25.07 19.27
CA LEU A 289 20.41 -24.87 19.99
C LEU A 289 20.42 -25.60 21.34
N PHE A 290 19.28 -25.58 22.06
CA PHE A 290 19.13 -26.31 23.31
C PHE A 290 19.32 -27.83 23.10
N THR A 291 18.64 -28.39 22.10
CA THR A 291 18.75 -29.81 21.76
C THR A 291 20.19 -30.19 21.34
N ASP A 292 20.84 -29.32 20.59
CA ASP A 292 22.24 -29.51 20.16
C ASP A 292 23.19 -29.56 21.38
N ILE A 293 23.04 -28.62 22.30
CA ILE A 293 23.84 -28.59 23.54
C ILE A 293 23.61 -29.86 24.38
N VAL A 294 22.37 -30.29 24.53
CA VAL A 294 22.03 -31.51 25.31
C VAL A 294 22.63 -32.74 24.68
N ASN A 295 22.59 -32.88 23.37
CA ASN A 295 23.14 -34.04 22.65
C ASN A 295 24.69 -34.09 22.75
N HIS A 296 25.37 -32.96 22.73
CA HIS A 296 26.84 -32.89 22.81
C HIS A 296 27.39 -32.62 24.22
N ARG A 297 26.56 -32.77 25.24
CA ARG A 297 26.96 -32.42 26.64
C ARG A 297 28.21 -33.14 27.13
N TYR A 298 28.43 -34.39 26.74
CA TYR A 298 29.60 -35.18 27.12
C TYR A 298 30.88 -34.68 26.46
N GLU A 299 30.81 -34.26 25.17
CA GLU A 299 31.91 -33.65 24.44
C GLU A 299 32.28 -32.32 25.06
N PHE A 300 31.29 -31.50 25.43
CA PHE A 300 31.52 -30.23 26.10
C PHE A 300 32.12 -30.39 27.49
N ALA A 301 31.73 -31.45 28.24
CA ALA A 301 32.33 -31.79 29.54
C ALA A 301 33.83 -32.18 29.38
N THR A 302 34.16 -32.97 28.37
CA THR A 302 35.55 -33.34 28.06
C THR A 302 36.40 -32.13 27.69
N LEU A 303 35.89 -31.22 26.82
CA LEU A 303 36.59 -30.00 26.46
C LEU A 303 36.81 -29.10 27.69
N LYS A 304 35.82 -29.03 28.58
CA LYS A 304 35.90 -28.24 29.82
C LYS A 304 36.95 -28.85 30.77
N ALA A 305 37.06 -30.16 30.86
CA ALA A 305 38.08 -30.87 31.64
C ALA A 305 39.50 -30.59 31.09
N MET A 306 39.64 -30.42 29.76
CA MET A 306 40.88 -30.01 29.09
C MET A 306 41.25 -28.52 29.28
N GLY A 307 40.42 -27.75 30.01
CA GLY A 307 40.75 -26.33 30.34
C GLY A 307 40.12 -25.29 29.43
N TYR A 308 39.19 -25.62 28.54
CA TYR A 308 38.49 -24.62 27.72
C TYR A 308 37.60 -23.72 28.59
N LYS A 309 37.69 -22.39 28.35
CA LYS A 309 36.94 -21.39 29.12
C LYS A 309 35.46 -21.35 28.68
N GLN A 310 34.59 -20.95 29.57
CA GLN A 310 33.13 -20.79 29.30
C GLN A 310 32.87 -19.92 28.06
N SER A 311 33.68 -18.88 27.83
CA SER A 311 33.56 -18.01 26.65
C SER A 311 33.75 -18.74 25.32
N TYR A 312 34.43 -19.89 25.29
CA TYR A 312 34.56 -20.72 24.10
C TYR A 312 33.21 -21.35 23.71
N PHE A 313 32.54 -21.95 24.67
CA PHE A 313 31.24 -22.59 24.43
C PHE A 313 30.14 -21.56 24.01
N VAL A 314 30.13 -20.39 24.64
CA VAL A 314 29.22 -19.29 24.24
C VAL A 314 29.48 -18.93 22.77
N ARG A 315 30.69 -18.77 22.34
CA ARG A 315 31.04 -18.47 20.92
C ARG A 315 30.67 -19.60 19.98
N LEU A 316 30.85 -20.85 20.40
CA LEU A 316 30.47 -22.01 19.61
C LEU A 316 28.97 -21.98 19.35
N VAL A 317 28.13 -21.76 20.38
CA VAL A 317 26.67 -21.69 20.26
C VAL A 317 26.27 -20.50 19.37
N PHE A 318 26.87 -19.32 19.53
CA PHE A 318 26.59 -18.17 18.65
C PHE A 318 27.01 -18.43 17.20
N ALA A 319 28.13 -19.11 16.96
CA ALA A 319 28.56 -19.50 15.61
C ALA A 319 27.57 -20.49 14.98
N THR A 320 27.07 -21.48 15.73
CA THR A 320 26.03 -22.40 15.28
C THR A 320 24.75 -21.66 14.91
N ALA A 321 24.28 -20.75 15.79
CA ALA A 321 23.11 -19.91 15.54
C ALA A 321 23.27 -19.07 14.27
N PHE A 322 24.42 -18.46 14.07
CA PHE A 322 24.72 -17.63 12.90
C PHE A 322 24.70 -18.43 11.59
N PHE A 323 25.30 -19.62 11.58
CA PHE A 323 25.24 -20.49 10.40
C PHE A 323 23.82 -20.97 10.09
N LEU A 324 23.05 -21.36 11.10
CA LEU A 324 21.65 -21.73 10.94
C LEU A 324 20.82 -20.57 10.40
N ALA A 325 21.05 -19.36 10.94
CA ALA A 325 20.35 -18.16 10.46
C ALA A 325 20.63 -17.90 8.96
N ILE A 326 21.89 -17.97 8.52
CA ILE A 326 22.25 -17.79 7.11
C ILE A 326 21.64 -18.88 6.24
N LEU A 327 21.79 -20.15 6.63
CA LEU A 327 21.31 -21.29 5.87
C LEU A 327 19.78 -21.34 5.75
N GLY A 328 19.04 -20.80 6.71
CA GLY A 328 17.59 -20.69 6.65
C GLY A 328 17.12 -19.38 5.98
N PHE A 329 17.86 -18.27 6.19
CA PHE A 329 17.49 -16.97 5.64
C PHE A 329 17.58 -16.91 4.11
N ILE A 330 18.69 -17.42 3.52
CA ILE A 330 18.90 -17.36 2.07
C ILE A 330 17.75 -18.06 1.31
N PRO A 331 17.41 -19.32 1.57
CA PRO A 331 16.28 -19.96 0.90
C PRO A 331 14.94 -19.33 1.30
N GLY A 332 14.80 -18.81 2.54
CA GLY A 332 13.63 -18.08 2.97
C GLY A 332 13.38 -16.81 2.15
N LEU A 333 14.44 -16.08 1.82
CA LEU A 333 14.38 -14.88 0.97
C LEU A 333 14.03 -15.21 -0.50
N VAL A 334 14.47 -16.37 -0.98
CA VAL A 334 14.18 -16.78 -2.38
C VAL A 334 12.73 -17.27 -2.55
N LEU A 335 12.14 -17.81 -1.48
CA LEU A 335 10.78 -18.37 -1.50
C LEU A 335 9.70 -17.35 -1.12
N SER A 336 10.07 -16.22 -0.54
CA SER A 336 9.15 -15.13 -0.15
C SER A 336 8.98 -14.11 -1.26
#